data_1d6eb1a9948cd9136deed7579519feb3
#
_entry.id   1d6eb1a9948cd9136deed7579519feb3
#
_cell.length_a   1.000
_cell.length_b   1.000
_cell.length_c   1.000
_cell.angle_alpha   90.00
_cell.angle_beta   90.00
_cell.angle_gamma   90.00
#
_symmetry.space_group_name_H-M   'P 1'
#
loop_
_entity.id
_entity.type
_entity.pdbx_description
1 polymer ?
#
loop_
_entity_poly.entity_id
_entity_poly.type
_entity_poly.pdbx_seq_one_letter_code
_entity_poly.pdbx_strand_id
1 'polypeptide(L)'
;MTIHHTRLARAMASALCVPALLLASLTHAADAVKEQFFPPWSHGANDPVTEHGLDFTVPEIDNLPDFHGDPCQAKLTVFVGGNYFFAMAPLVAEFVKEHPEFKGKIYYETIPPGLLVDQIKHNGTITVGNMTWTAHADVYAGGMKRVTGVIKDGYATGPAVPYATNTLTIMVPKGNPAHITGLADLGKPGVRLVMPNPKFEGIGRQIKASLAKAGGDALVNTVYTDKVKNGETLMTHIHHRQSPLFLMLGRADAGVTWQSEAIFEEDVGNPISHVAIPDSQNTTAIYAAVALKAAPHKKAAHMWVNYLRSPQALAIFERYGFKPYQAK
;
A
#
# COMPACT_ATOMS: atom_id res chain seq x y z
N MET A 1 -86.76 5.11 -16.16
CA MET A 1 -86.33 5.27 -14.78
C MET A 1 -84.83 5.05 -14.74
N THR A 2 -84.19 6.08 -14.62
CA THR A 2 -82.79 6.39 -14.87
C THR A 2 -81.94 6.15 -13.64
N ILE A 3 -80.60 6.04 -13.83
CA ILE A 3 -79.60 6.57 -12.94
C ILE A 3 -78.50 5.54 -12.47
N HIS A 4 -77.30 5.99 -12.83
CA HIS A 4 -75.99 5.82 -12.19
C HIS A 4 -75.12 4.58 -12.45
N HIS A 5 -74.30 4.70 -13.49
CA HIS A 5 -72.98 4.08 -13.54
C HIS A 5 -71.93 4.99 -14.21
N THR A 6 -71.48 5.98 -13.49
CA THR A 6 -70.33 6.79 -13.96
C THR A 6 -69.62 7.48 -12.77
N ARG A 7 -68.98 6.69 -11.87
CA ARG A 7 -68.06 7.29 -10.88
C ARG A 7 -67.01 6.34 -10.30
N LEU A 8 -66.73 5.21 -10.93
CA LEU A 8 -65.67 4.30 -10.40
C LEU A 8 -64.40 4.13 -11.26
N ALA A 9 -64.27 4.88 -12.37
CA ALA A 9 -63.14 4.71 -13.27
C ALA A 9 -62.01 5.74 -13.11
N ARG A 10 -62.12 6.69 -12.16
CA ARG A 10 -61.08 7.73 -11.98
C ARG A 10 -60.21 7.61 -10.74
N ALA A 11 -60.44 6.65 -9.88
CA ALA A 11 -59.63 6.47 -8.65
C ALA A 11 -58.51 5.42 -8.76
N MET A 12 -58.38 4.69 -9.85
CA MET A 12 -57.35 3.66 -10.01
C MET A 12 -56.11 4.09 -10.82
N ALA A 13 -56.10 5.26 -11.43
CA ALA A 13 -54.95 5.71 -12.23
C ALA A 13 -53.87 6.43 -11.42
N SER A 14 -54.15 6.81 -10.16
CA SER A 14 -53.22 7.58 -9.34
C SER A 14 -52.37 6.74 -8.38
N ALA A 15 -52.62 5.45 -8.23
CA ALA A 15 -51.91 4.58 -7.26
C ALA A 15 -50.74 3.81 -7.85
N LEU A 16 -50.54 3.82 -9.16
CA LEU A 16 -49.51 3.03 -9.84
C LEU A 16 -48.20 3.77 -10.17
N CYS A 17 -48.16 5.10 -9.99
CA CYS A 17 -46.95 5.86 -10.27
C CYS A 17 -46.00 6.08 -9.07
N VAL A 18 -46.43 5.85 -7.83
CA VAL A 18 -45.62 6.09 -6.64
C VAL A 18 -44.55 5.00 -6.38
N PRO A 19 -44.77 3.72 -6.64
CA PRO A 19 -43.74 2.72 -6.39
C PRO A 19 -42.58 2.72 -7.40
N ALA A 20 -42.80 3.22 -8.63
CA ALA A 20 -41.75 3.25 -9.64
C ALA A 20 -40.69 4.36 -9.38
N LEU A 21 -41.13 5.51 -8.84
CA LEU A 21 -40.22 6.60 -8.47
C LEU A 21 -39.41 6.31 -7.22
N LEU A 22 -39.93 5.53 -6.28
CA LEU A 22 -39.21 5.10 -5.08
C LEU A 22 -38.15 4.00 -5.38
N LEU A 23 -38.45 3.13 -6.35
CA LEU A 23 -37.49 2.13 -6.80
C LEU A 23 -36.33 2.71 -7.60
N ALA A 24 -36.60 3.75 -8.42
CA ALA A 24 -35.53 4.44 -9.16
C ALA A 24 -34.58 5.23 -8.23
N SER A 25 -35.11 5.83 -7.16
CA SER A 25 -34.27 6.53 -6.18
C SER A 25 -33.46 5.58 -5.28
N LEU A 26 -33.93 4.35 -5.04
CA LEU A 26 -33.16 3.35 -4.29
C LEU A 26 -32.03 2.74 -5.12
N THR A 27 -32.21 2.58 -6.43
CA THR A 27 -31.13 2.09 -7.31
C THR A 27 -30.03 3.15 -7.48
N HIS A 28 -30.38 4.42 -7.62
CA HIS A 28 -29.38 5.48 -7.69
C HIS A 28 -28.62 5.68 -6.36
N ALA A 29 -29.27 5.53 -5.22
CA ALA A 29 -28.59 5.61 -3.93
C ALA A 29 -27.65 4.40 -3.71
N ALA A 30 -28.03 3.22 -4.17
CA ALA A 30 -27.18 2.02 -4.09
C ALA A 30 -25.97 2.11 -5.02
N ASP A 31 -26.13 2.67 -6.22
CA ASP A 31 -25.03 2.86 -7.15
C ASP A 31 -24.09 4.00 -6.70
N ALA A 32 -24.62 5.09 -6.16
CA ALA A 32 -23.82 6.17 -5.57
C ALA A 32 -22.98 5.69 -4.35
N VAL A 33 -23.52 4.76 -3.55
CA VAL A 33 -22.78 4.17 -2.44
C VAL A 33 -21.67 3.24 -2.95
N LYS A 34 -21.88 2.51 -4.05
CA LYS A 34 -20.84 1.68 -4.67
C LYS A 34 -19.67 2.50 -5.22
N GLU A 35 -19.94 3.67 -5.80
CA GLU A 35 -18.90 4.56 -6.31
C GLU A 35 -18.05 5.22 -5.22
N GLN A 36 -18.49 5.18 -3.96
CA GLN A 36 -17.74 5.71 -2.81
C GLN A 36 -16.79 4.70 -2.17
N PHE A 37 -16.87 3.43 -2.55
CA PHE A 37 -15.92 2.42 -2.06
C PHE A 37 -14.62 2.49 -2.86
N PHE A 38 -13.54 2.72 -2.14
CA PHE A 38 -12.20 2.79 -2.71
C PHE A 38 -11.77 1.44 -3.30
N PRO A 39 -10.99 1.44 -4.39
CA PRO A 39 -10.47 0.23 -4.99
C PRO A 39 -9.84 -0.78 -4.03
N PRO A 40 -9.07 -0.38 -3.00
CA PRO A 40 -8.53 -1.34 -2.03
C PRO A 40 -9.59 -2.19 -1.31
N TRP A 41 -10.78 -1.64 -1.12
CA TRP A 41 -11.90 -2.33 -0.50
C TRP A 41 -12.72 -3.14 -1.52
N SER A 42 -12.86 -2.63 -2.73
CA SER A 42 -13.62 -3.29 -3.79
C SER A 42 -12.89 -4.48 -4.39
N HIS A 43 -11.58 -4.51 -4.28
CA HIS A 43 -10.76 -5.67 -4.62
C HIS A 43 -10.66 -6.65 -3.46
N GLY A 44 -11.66 -6.64 -2.57
CA GLY A 44 -11.68 -7.40 -1.36
C GLY A 44 -10.90 -8.68 -1.49
N ALA A 45 -9.81 -8.76 -0.76
CA ALA A 45 -8.94 -9.89 -0.73
C ALA A 45 -9.68 -11.22 -0.48
N ASN A 46 -10.89 -11.12 -0.04
CA ASN A 46 -11.80 -12.23 0.22
C ASN A 46 -12.80 -12.48 -0.92
N ASP A 47 -12.52 -11.98 -2.12
CA ASP A 47 -13.33 -12.35 -3.27
C ASP A 47 -13.09 -13.83 -3.59
N PRO A 48 -14.04 -14.72 -3.33
CA PRO A 48 -13.89 -16.16 -3.56
C PRO A 48 -13.79 -16.52 -5.05
N VAL A 49 -14.00 -15.55 -5.92
CA VAL A 49 -13.96 -15.72 -7.39
C VAL A 49 -12.56 -15.47 -7.92
N THR A 50 -11.64 -14.92 -7.13
CA THR A 50 -10.28 -14.74 -7.58
C THR A 50 -9.57 -16.08 -7.69
N GLU A 51 -9.04 -16.39 -8.86
CA GLU A 51 -8.24 -17.60 -9.14
C GLU A 51 -6.90 -17.62 -8.37
N HIS A 52 -6.72 -16.74 -7.39
CA HIS A 52 -5.43 -16.42 -6.78
C HIS A 52 -5.23 -16.99 -5.38
N GLY A 53 -6.11 -17.86 -4.92
CA GLY A 53 -5.98 -18.48 -3.60
C GLY A 53 -6.59 -17.63 -2.48
N LEU A 54 -6.15 -17.85 -1.26
CA LEU A 54 -6.64 -17.12 -0.08
C LEU A 54 -5.92 -15.78 0.02
N ASP A 55 -6.60 -14.73 -0.38
CA ASP A 55 -6.18 -13.36 -0.15
C ASP A 55 -7.03 -12.73 0.94
N PHE A 56 -6.41 -12.05 1.90
CA PHE A 56 -7.13 -11.29 2.91
C PHE A 56 -6.31 -10.12 3.42
N THR A 57 -7.02 -9.13 3.95
CA THR A 57 -6.43 -7.94 4.56
C THR A 57 -6.42 -8.05 6.07
N VAL A 58 -5.48 -7.39 6.71
CA VAL A 58 -5.42 -7.18 8.15
C VAL A 58 -5.73 -5.70 8.41
N PRO A 59 -6.95 -5.37 8.86
CA PRO A 59 -7.39 -3.97 8.97
C PRO A 59 -6.53 -3.12 9.91
N GLU A 60 -5.90 -3.74 10.90
CA GLU A 60 -4.98 -3.08 11.83
C GLU A 60 -3.67 -2.66 11.16
N ILE A 61 -3.31 -3.26 10.03
CA ILE A 61 -2.10 -2.92 9.26
C ILE A 61 -2.46 -1.89 8.18
N ASP A 62 -3.44 -2.20 7.36
CA ASP A 62 -4.07 -1.34 6.36
C ASP A 62 -5.25 -2.05 5.71
N ASN A 63 -5.82 -1.48 4.66
CA ASN A 63 -6.97 -2.03 3.96
C ASN A 63 -6.59 -2.72 2.64
N LEU A 64 -5.39 -3.23 2.55
CA LEU A 64 -4.86 -3.89 1.36
C LEU A 64 -4.56 -5.36 1.65
N PRO A 65 -4.59 -6.23 0.61
CA PRO A 65 -4.19 -7.62 0.77
C PRO A 65 -2.74 -7.74 1.23
N ASP A 66 -2.52 -8.48 2.30
CA ASP A 66 -1.21 -8.67 2.91
C ASP A 66 -0.66 -10.07 2.71
N PHE A 67 -1.54 -11.04 2.42
CA PHE A 67 -1.22 -12.47 2.31
C PHE A 67 -1.76 -13.01 0.99
N HIS A 68 -0.90 -13.67 0.22
CA HIS A 68 -1.22 -14.14 -1.12
C HIS A 68 -0.70 -15.55 -1.36
N GLY A 69 -1.56 -16.43 -1.83
CA GLY A 69 -1.25 -17.82 -2.10
C GLY A 69 -1.48 -18.73 -0.88
N ASP A 70 -1.10 -19.99 -1.01
CA ASP A 70 -1.23 -21.01 0.02
C ASP A 70 0.16 -21.35 0.59
N PRO A 71 0.46 -20.99 1.86
CA PRO A 71 1.75 -21.27 2.46
C PRO A 71 2.04 -22.78 2.58
N CYS A 72 1.00 -23.64 2.65
CA CYS A 72 1.15 -25.07 2.74
C CYS A 72 1.56 -25.72 1.41
N GLN A 73 1.24 -25.08 0.28
CA GLN A 73 1.57 -25.58 -1.06
C GLN A 73 2.77 -24.85 -1.67
N ALA A 74 3.30 -23.82 -0.99
CA ALA A 74 4.35 -22.98 -1.52
C ALA A 74 5.65 -23.76 -1.74
N LYS A 75 6.28 -23.50 -2.88
CA LYS A 75 7.66 -23.86 -3.22
C LYS A 75 8.59 -22.66 -3.24
N LEU A 76 8.02 -21.48 -3.01
CA LEU A 76 8.71 -20.23 -2.78
C LEU A 76 7.85 -19.36 -1.88
N THR A 77 8.41 -18.93 -0.77
CA THR A 77 7.79 -18.03 0.19
C THR A 77 8.60 -16.73 0.29
N VAL A 78 7.96 -15.58 0.00
CA VAL A 78 8.64 -14.29 -0.05
C VAL A 78 8.02 -13.32 0.95
N PHE A 79 8.82 -12.84 1.87
CA PHE A 79 8.45 -11.76 2.78
C PHE A 79 8.93 -10.42 2.22
N VAL A 80 8.00 -9.51 1.97
CA VAL A 80 8.25 -8.25 1.24
C VAL A 80 7.76 -7.08 2.07
N GLY A 81 8.60 -6.06 2.22
CA GLY A 81 8.16 -4.81 2.85
C GLY A 81 6.94 -4.21 2.13
N GLY A 82 5.93 -3.82 2.91
CA GLY A 82 4.59 -3.50 2.41
C GLY A 82 4.46 -2.34 1.43
N ASN A 83 5.48 -1.53 1.27
CA ASN A 83 5.42 -0.32 0.45
C ASN A 83 5.50 -0.54 -1.08
N TYR A 84 5.55 -1.77 -1.55
CA TYR A 84 5.44 -2.12 -2.98
C TYR A 84 4.60 -3.37 -3.22
N PHE A 85 3.59 -3.58 -2.39
CA PHE A 85 2.59 -4.65 -2.50
C PHE A 85 2.00 -4.74 -3.92
N PHE A 86 1.72 -3.60 -4.55
CA PHE A 86 1.15 -3.50 -5.90
C PHE A 86 2.06 -4.06 -7.00
N ALA A 87 3.38 -4.11 -6.79
CA ALA A 87 4.31 -4.68 -7.74
C ALA A 87 4.39 -6.21 -7.66
N MET A 88 3.93 -6.83 -6.57
CA MET A 88 4.15 -8.24 -6.32
C MET A 88 3.38 -9.15 -7.27
N ALA A 89 2.10 -8.90 -7.50
CA ALA A 89 1.30 -9.74 -8.41
C ALA A 89 1.90 -9.77 -9.84
N PRO A 90 2.24 -8.63 -10.49
CA PRO A 90 2.90 -8.65 -11.79
C PRO A 90 4.31 -9.26 -11.75
N LEU A 91 5.09 -9.08 -10.66
CA LEU A 91 6.40 -9.74 -10.51
C LEU A 91 6.26 -11.26 -10.45
N VAL A 92 5.31 -11.76 -9.66
CA VAL A 92 5.03 -13.20 -9.57
C VAL A 92 4.55 -13.75 -10.90
N ALA A 93 3.64 -13.05 -11.59
CA ALA A 93 3.14 -13.47 -12.89
C ALA A 93 4.26 -13.58 -13.93
N GLU A 94 5.19 -12.61 -13.95
CA GLU A 94 6.32 -12.63 -14.87
C GLU A 94 7.34 -13.72 -14.52
N PHE A 95 7.66 -13.89 -13.23
CA PHE A 95 8.52 -14.98 -12.76
C PHE A 95 7.98 -16.35 -13.16
N VAL A 96 6.67 -16.56 -13.03
CA VAL A 96 6.03 -17.84 -13.39
C VAL A 96 6.05 -18.11 -14.88
N LYS A 97 6.11 -17.11 -15.76
CA LYS A 97 6.30 -17.33 -17.20
C LYS A 97 7.65 -17.96 -17.50
N GLU A 98 8.69 -17.52 -16.82
CA GLU A 98 10.04 -18.07 -16.95
C GLU A 98 10.22 -19.39 -16.18
N HIS A 99 9.43 -19.58 -15.10
CA HIS A 99 9.51 -20.70 -14.17
C HIS A 99 8.13 -21.33 -13.93
N PRO A 100 7.51 -21.99 -14.92
CA PRO A 100 6.14 -22.48 -14.84
C PRO A 100 5.90 -23.54 -13.74
N GLU A 101 6.95 -24.16 -13.22
CA GLU A 101 6.88 -25.07 -12.08
C GLU A 101 6.41 -24.41 -10.77
N PHE A 102 6.46 -23.06 -10.71
CA PHE A 102 5.99 -22.29 -9.58
C PHE A 102 4.54 -21.81 -9.71
N LYS A 103 3.85 -22.10 -10.81
CA LYS A 103 2.44 -21.69 -10.98
C LYS A 103 1.57 -22.21 -9.83
N GLY A 104 0.91 -21.29 -9.10
CA GLY A 104 0.09 -21.60 -7.91
C GLY A 104 0.90 -22.10 -6.70
N LYS A 105 2.23 -21.93 -6.69
CA LYS A 105 3.12 -22.44 -5.62
C LYS A 105 4.03 -21.35 -5.07
N ILE A 106 3.62 -20.09 -5.16
CA ILE A 106 4.28 -18.96 -4.54
C ILE A 106 3.35 -18.41 -3.47
N TYR A 107 3.88 -18.26 -2.26
CA TYR A 107 3.24 -17.52 -1.19
C TYR A 107 4.06 -16.27 -0.89
N TYR A 108 3.41 -15.13 -0.67
CA TYR A 108 4.10 -13.92 -0.24
C TYR A 108 3.27 -13.09 0.73
N GLU A 109 3.95 -12.36 1.57
CA GLU A 109 3.38 -11.41 2.53
C GLU A 109 3.92 -10.01 2.25
N THR A 110 3.06 -9.00 2.31
CA THR A 110 3.40 -7.59 2.06
C THR A 110 3.05 -6.71 3.26
N ILE A 111 3.42 -7.16 4.45
CA ILE A 111 3.15 -6.47 5.72
C ILE A 111 4.29 -5.53 6.15
N PRO A 112 4.11 -4.72 7.21
CA PRO A 112 5.16 -3.81 7.68
C PRO A 112 6.49 -4.53 7.91
N PRO A 113 7.62 -3.96 7.45
CA PRO A 113 8.93 -4.62 7.51
C PRO A 113 9.38 -5.03 8.92
N GLY A 114 8.91 -4.33 9.96
CA GLY A 114 9.16 -4.70 11.35
C GLY A 114 8.52 -6.03 11.72
N LEU A 115 7.26 -6.19 11.35
CA LEU A 115 6.48 -7.41 11.60
C LEU A 115 7.08 -8.61 10.87
N LEU A 116 7.50 -8.46 9.61
CA LEU A 116 8.18 -9.52 8.87
C LEU A 116 9.48 -9.97 9.53
N VAL A 117 10.28 -9.02 10.06
CA VAL A 117 11.51 -9.36 10.79
C VAL A 117 11.19 -10.08 12.09
N ASP A 118 10.15 -9.66 12.81
CA ASP A 118 9.70 -10.33 14.03
C ASP A 118 9.19 -11.75 13.72
N GLN A 119 8.46 -11.93 12.64
CA GLN A 119 8.03 -13.25 12.17
C GLN A 119 9.21 -14.17 11.83
N ILE A 120 10.24 -13.66 11.15
CA ILE A 120 11.48 -14.40 10.90
C ILE A 120 12.15 -14.83 12.23
N LYS A 121 12.22 -13.91 13.21
CA LYS A 121 12.82 -14.17 14.52
C LYS A 121 12.05 -15.20 15.34
N HIS A 122 10.75 -15.29 15.15
CA HIS A 122 9.87 -16.25 15.82
C HIS A 122 9.56 -17.48 14.96
N ASN A 123 10.52 -17.92 14.18
CA ASN A 123 10.43 -19.12 13.36
C ASN A 123 9.19 -19.14 12.44
N GLY A 124 8.92 -18.03 11.79
CA GLY A 124 7.83 -17.87 10.84
C GLY A 124 6.45 -17.58 11.44
N THR A 125 6.34 -17.51 12.77
CA THR A 125 5.06 -17.26 13.45
C THR A 125 4.93 -15.79 13.83
N ILE A 126 3.74 -15.21 13.59
CA ILE A 126 3.40 -13.86 13.99
C ILE A 126 1.95 -13.78 14.44
N THR A 127 1.67 -12.87 15.37
CA THR A 127 0.32 -12.51 15.81
C THR A 127 0.10 -11.02 15.54
N VAL A 128 -0.97 -10.69 14.82
CA VAL A 128 -1.43 -9.32 14.59
C VAL A 128 -2.92 -9.26 14.90
N GLY A 129 -3.31 -8.41 15.83
CA GLY A 129 -4.68 -8.40 16.33
C GLY A 129 -5.07 -9.77 16.91
N ASN A 130 -6.14 -10.34 16.38
CA ASN A 130 -6.65 -11.65 16.78
C ASN A 130 -6.15 -12.81 15.88
N MET A 131 -5.29 -12.51 14.90
CA MET A 131 -4.78 -13.50 13.97
C MET A 131 -3.37 -13.94 14.35
N THR A 132 -3.17 -15.26 14.38
CA THR A 132 -1.84 -15.88 14.48
C THR A 132 -1.67 -16.82 13.29
N TRP A 133 -0.58 -16.68 12.56
CA TRP A 133 -0.25 -17.57 11.45
C TRP A 133 1.24 -17.88 11.41
N THR A 134 1.59 -18.93 10.68
CA THR A 134 2.97 -19.36 10.50
C THR A 134 3.25 -19.57 9.02
N ALA A 135 4.29 -18.92 8.52
CA ALA A 135 4.87 -19.15 7.21
C ALA A 135 6.39 -19.04 7.29
N HIS A 136 7.10 -19.98 6.68
CA HIS A 136 8.56 -20.00 6.71
C HIS A 136 9.11 -19.37 5.43
N ALA A 137 9.65 -18.17 5.54
CA ALA A 137 10.15 -17.43 4.39
C ALA A 137 11.42 -18.06 3.81
N ASP A 138 11.49 -18.06 2.48
CA ASP A 138 12.71 -18.36 1.71
C ASP A 138 13.51 -17.08 1.47
N VAL A 139 12.82 -15.95 1.23
CA VAL A 139 13.42 -14.66 0.91
C VAL A 139 12.82 -13.57 1.80
N TYR A 140 13.67 -12.68 2.25
CA TYR A 140 13.26 -11.38 2.80
C TYR A 140 13.69 -10.26 1.86
N ALA A 141 12.76 -9.37 1.49
CA ALA A 141 12.98 -8.21 0.64
C ALA A 141 12.44 -6.93 1.29
N GLY A 142 13.20 -5.84 1.19
CA GLY A 142 12.82 -4.57 1.79
C GLY A 142 13.91 -3.53 1.69
N GLY A 143 13.81 -2.46 2.49
CA GLY A 143 14.84 -1.42 2.54
C GLY A 143 16.21 -1.99 2.99
N MET A 144 17.28 -1.57 2.33
CA MET A 144 18.67 -2.04 2.53
C MET A 144 19.06 -2.15 4.01
N LYS A 145 18.72 -1.14 4.83
CA LYS A 145 19.03 -1.15 6.26
C LYS A 145 18.41 -2.33 7.01
N ARG A 146 17.16 -2.71 6.64
CA ARG A 146 16.47 -3.84 7.27
C ARG A 146 17.08 -5.16 6.80
N VAL A 147 17.37 -5.30 5.51
CA VAL A 147 17.98 -6.50 4.94
C VAL A 147 19.37 -6.74 5.56
N THR A 148 20.20 -5.70 5.65
CA THR A 148 21.52 -5.82 6.34
C THR A 148 21.38 -6.13 7.83
N GLY A 149 20.30 -5.66 8.48
CA GLY A 149 19.98 -6.04 9.86
C GLY A 149 19.71 -7.52 10.01
N VAL A 150 18.87 -8.10 9.15
CA VAL A 150 18.54 -9.53 9.13
C VAL A 150 19.80 -10.39 8.93
N ILE A 151 20.72 -9.93 8.06
CA ILE A 151 22.03 -10.60 7.86
C ILE A 151 22.89 -10.51 9.12
N LYS A 152 23.01 -9.30 9.70
CA LYS A 152 23.80 -9.06 10.92
C LYS A 152 23.30 -9.89 12.10
N ASP A 153 21.98 -10.03 12.22
CA ASP A 153 21.32 -10.81 13.28
C ASP A 153 21.42 -12.34 13.04
N GLY A 154 22.04 -12.78 11.94
CA GLY A 154 22.33 -14.19 11.65
C GLY A 154 21.19 -14.98 11.02
N TYR A 155 20.10 -14.33 10.58
CA TYR A 155 18.94 -14.97 9.94
C TYR A 155 19.08 -15.18 8.44
N ALA A 156 20.06 -14.53 7.81
CA ALA A 156 20.35 -14.71 6.38
C ALA A 156 21.84 -14.92 6.15
N THR A 157 22.18 -15.49 4.99
CA THR A 157 23.56 -15.73 4.56
C THR A 157 23.83 -15.05 3.22
N GLY A 158 25.02 -14.51 3.06
CA GLY A 158 25.43 -13.81 1.86
C GLY A 158 25.15 -12.29 1.93
N PRO A 159 25.57 -11.55 0.91
CA PRO A 159 25.36 -10.12 0.86
C PRO A 159 23.89 -9.78 0.58
N ALA A 160 23.45 -8.61 1.04
CA ALA A 160 22.21 -8.02 0.56
C ALA A 160 22.33 -7.73 -0.96
N VAL A 161 21.35 -8.14 -1.73
CA VAL A 161 21.32 -7.95 -3.19
C VAL A 161 20.41 -6.76 -3.52
N PRO A 162 20.97 -5.56 -3.80
CA PRO A 162 20.18 -4.40 -4.17
C PRO A 162 19.62 -4.57 -5.59
N TYR A 163 18.39 -4.10 -5.81
CA TYR A 163 17.75 -4.19 -7.12
C TYR A 163 17.08 -2.88 -7.57
N ALA A 164 16.49 -2.10 -6.65
CA ALA A 164 15.77 -0.89 -7.01
C ALA A 164 16.00 0.24 -6.02
N THR A 165 15.68 1.46 -6.43
CA THR A 165 15.64 2.65 -5.58
C THR A 165 14.30 3.35 -5.71
N ASN A 166 13.94 4.13 -4.69
CA ASN A 166 12.72 4.93 -4.66
C ASN A 166 12.99 6.26 -3.97
N THR A 167 12.21 7.27 -4.30
CA THR A 167 12.29 8.61 -3.71
C THR A 167 10.97 8.98 -3.02
N LEU A 168 10.98 10.02 -2.20
CA LEU A 168 9.78 10.55 -1.59
C LEU A 168 9.03 11.48 -2.56
N THR A 169 7.72 11.58 -2.34
CA THR A 169 6.84 12.57 -2.95
C THR A 169 5.82 13.08 -1.95
N ILE A 170 5.16 14.20 -2.24
CA ILE A 170 4.04 14.69 -1.43
C ILE A 170 2.76 14.21 -2.10
N MET A 171 1.99 13.38 -1.42
CA MET A 171 0.68 12.94 -1.86
C MET A 171 -0.37 13.96 -1.41
N VAL A 172 -1.28 14.31 -2.29
CA VAL A 172 -2.36 15.29 -2.05
C VAL A 172 -3.67 14.76 -2.62
N PRO A 173 -4.83 15.22 -2.16
CA PRO A 173 -6.10 14.97 -2.83
C PRO A 173 -6.07 15.49 -4.27
N LYS A 174 -6.78 14.83 -5.18
CA LYS A 174 -6.87 15.20 -6.60
C LYS A 174 -7.24 16.67 -6.76
N GLY A 175 -6.49 17.38 -7.61
CA GLY A 175 -6.66 18.82 -7.81
C GLY A 175 -5.92 19.68 -6.81
N ASN A 176 -5.27 19.10 -5.80
CA ASN A 176 -4.42 19.80 -4.83
C ASN A 176 -5.08 21.05 -4.22
N PRO A 177 -6.22 20.90 -3.54
CA PRO A 177 -7.02 22.06 -3.06
C PRO A 177 -6.27 22.93 -2.04
N ALA A 178 -5.26 22.39 -1.36
CA ALA A 178 -4.41 23.14 -0.43
C ALA A 178 -3.24 23.88 -1.11
N HIS A 179 -3.12 23.79 -2.44
CA HIS A 179 -2.08 24.43 -3.24
C HIS A 179 -0.66 24.15 -2.74
N ILE A 180 -0.39 22.89 -2.41
CA ILE A 180 0.92 22.42 -1.98
C ILE A 180 1.85 22.40 -3.19
N THR A 181 3.00 23.07 -3.10
CA THR A 181 4.01 23.14 -4.16
C THR A 181 5.35 22.53 -3.77
N GLY A 182 5.54 22.23 -2.48
CA GLY A 182 6.76 21.63 -1.98
C GLY A 182 6.74 21.41 -0.46
N LEU A 183 7.83 20.89 0.07
CA LEU A 183 7.93 20.52 1.49
C LEU A 183 7.74 21.71 2.45
N ALA A 184 8.13 22.93 2.04
CA ALA A 184 7.95 24.12 2.87
C ALA A 184 6.47 24.43 3.16
N ASP A 185 5.58 24.10 2.22
CA ASP A 185 4.14 24.33 2.38
C ASP A 185 3.51 23.47 3.48
N LEU A 186 4.13 22.34 3.83
CA LEU A 186 3.68 21.48 4.91
C LEU A 186 3.80 22.16 6.29
N GLY A 187 4.65 23.18 6.40
CA GLY A 187 4.76 24.01 7.60
C GLY A 187 3.70 25.10 7.73
N LYS A 188 2.92 25.39 6.70
CA LYS A 188 1.93 26.46 6.71
C LYS A 188 0.82 26.19 7.76
N PRO A 189 0.35 27.20 8.50
CA PRO A 189 -0.81 27.06 9.38
C PRO A 189 -2.06 26.60 8.61
N GLY A 190 -2.87 25.76 9.23
CA GLY A 190 -4.12 25.28 8.65
C GLY A 190 -3.98 24.15 7.63
N VAL A 191 -2.79 23.83 7.15
CA VAL A 191 -2.53 22.65 6.31
C VAL A 191 -2.51 21.42 7.19
N ARG A 192 -3.47 20.52 7.01
CA ARG A 192 -3.58 19.27 7.77
C ARG A 192 -2.75 18.18 7.10
N LEU A 193 -2.03 17.43 7.90
CA LEU A 193 -1.07 16.44 7.42
C LEU A 193 -1.37 15.04 7.92
N VAL A 194 -1.04 14.04 7.10
CA VAL A 194 -0.85 12.66 7.53
C VAL A 194 0.62 12.27 7.30
N MET A 195 1.31 11.88 8.36
CA MET A 195 2.75 11.66 8.31
C MET A 195 3.12 10.31 8.93
N PRO A 196 4.00 9.54 8.26
CA PRO A 196 4.57 8.31 8.81
C PRO A 196 5.31 8.56 10.11
N ASN A 197 5.07 7.69 11.11
CA ASN A 197 5.66 7.85 12.43
C ASN A 197 7.15 7.43 12.45
N PRO A 198 8.09 8.37 12.71
CA PRO A 198 9.51 8.08 12.65
C PRO A 198 10.03 7.16 13.78
N LYS A 199 9.22 6.90 14.82
CA LYS A 199 9.60 6.01 15.91
C LYS A 199 9.77 4.57 15.43
N PHE A 200 8.88 4.10 14.57
CA PHE A 200 8.89 2.73 14.06
C PHE A 200 8.95 2.61 12.53
N GLU A 201 8.56 3.64 11.78
CA GLU A 201 8.60 3.62 10.31
C GLU A 201 9.90 4.25 9.76
N GLY A 202 10.56 3.50 8.88
CA GLY A 202 11.82 3.96 8.25
C GLY A 202 11.62 5.18 7.36
N ILE A 203 10.50 5.24 6.66
CA ILE A 203 10.15 6.39 5.80
C ILE A 203 10.00 7.67 6.62
N GLY A 204 9.41 7.62 7.81
CA GLY A 204 9.27 8.81 8.67
C GLY A 204 10.61 9.46 9.01
N ARG A 205 11.68 8.66 9.18
CA ARG A 205 13.04 9.19 9.37
C ARG A 205 13.61 9.83 8.11
N GLN A 206 13.30 9.28 6.94
CA GLN A 206 13.73 9.87 5.66
C GLN A 206 12.97 11.16 5.35
N ILE A 207 11.69 11.21 5.69
CA ILE A 207 10.88 12.44 5.56
C ILE A 207 11.45 13.54 6.44
N LYS A 208 11.81 13.25 7.70
CA LYS A 208 12.48 14.24 8.57
C LYS A 208 13.77 14.77 7.95
N ALA A 209 14.58 13.91 7.34
CA ALA A 209 15.78 14.32 6.66
C ALA A 209 15.50 15.22 5.43
N SER A 210 14.44 14.93 4.67
CA SER A 210 14.01 15.78 3.55
C SER A 210 13.45 17.12 4.00
N LEU A 211 12.65 17.17 5.05
CA LEU A 211 12.18 18.41 5.67
C LEU A 211 13.34 19.27 6.19
N ALA A 212 14.34 18.63 6.82
CA ALA A 212 15.55 19.35 7.28
C ALA A 212 16.32 19.98 6.10
N LYS A 213 16.41 19.31 4.95
CA LYS A 213 17.01 19.89 3.75
C LYS A 213 16.19 21.07 3.17
N ALA A 214 14.86 21.02 3.31
CA ALA A 214 13.95 22.02 2.75
C ALA A 214 13.81 23.27 3.63
N GLY A 215 13.83 23.14 4.96
CA GLY A 215 13.58 24.26 5.89
C GLY A 215 14.25 24.11 7.25
N GLY A 216 15.30 23.30 7.34
CA GLY A 216 16.04 23.08 8.57
C GLY A 216 15.23 22.38 9.66
N ASP A 217 15.79 22.37 10.87
CA ASP A 217 15.13 21.78 12.05
C ASP A 217 13.82 22.51 12.42
N ALA A 218 13.69 23.78 12.03
CA ALA A 218 12.48 24.55 12.24
C ALA A 218 11.28 23.88 11.53
N LEU A 219 11.42 23.51 10.25
CA LEU A 219 10.35 22.85 9.49
C LEU A 219 10.06 21.45 10.04
N VAL A 220 11.08 20.70 10.44
CA VAL A 220 10.93 19.40 11.08
C VAL A 220 10.13 19.52 12.37
N ASN A 221 10.44 20.48 13.22
CA ASN A 221 9.74 20.74 14.49
C ASN A 221 8.30 21.19 14.25
N THR A 222 8.07 22.08 13.28
CA THR A 222 6.73 22.50 12.92
C THR A 222 5.87 21.29 12.52
N VAL A 223 6.35 20.45 11.60
CA VAL A 223 5.57 19.32 11.05
C VAL A 223 5.38 18.18 12.08
N TYR A 224 6.45 17.78 12.78
CA TYR A 224 6.44 16.58 13.63
C TYR A 224 6.27 16.85 15.13
N THR A 225 6.22 18.12 15.54
CA THR A 225 6.06 18.48 16.94
C THR A 225 4.89 19.42 17.13
N ASP A 226 4.93 20.62 16.55
CA ASP A 226 3.92 21.64 16.82
C ASP A 226 2.56 21.27 16.20
N LYS A 227 2.54 20.88 14.94
CA LYS A 227 1.33 20.43 14.24
C LYS A 227 0.77 19.11 14.77
N VAL A 228 1.61 18.25 15.36
CA VAL A 228 1.15 17.06 16.08
C VAL A 228 0.44 17.46 17.37
N LYS A 229 0.99 18.40 18.13
CA LYS A 229 0.41 18.88 19.40
C LYS A 229 -0.93 19.59 19.20
N ASN A 230 -1.08 20.35 18.11
CA ASN A 230 -2.31 21.07 17.82
C ASN A 230 -3.31 20.27 16.95
N GLY A 231 -2.99 19.01 16.60
CA GLY A 231 -3.88 18.11 15.85
C GLY A 231 -3.90 18.33 14.33
N GLU A 232 -3.05 19.21 13.79
CA GLU A 232 -2.92 19.40 12.33
C GLU A 232 -2.10 18.29 11.65
N THR A 233 -1.24 17.58 12.37
CA THR A 233 -0.53 16.40 11.86
C THR A 233 -1.04 15.13 12.53
N LEU A 234 -1.64 14.25 11.73
CA LEU A 234 -1.96 12.87 12.10
C LEU A 234 -0.74 11.99 11.79
N MET A 235 -0.27 11.23 12.77
CA MET A 235 0.77 10.23 12.52
C MET A 235 0.15 8.85 12.30
N THR A 236 0.65 8.11 11.31
CA THR A 236 0.24 6.72 11.10
C THR A 236 0.62 5.87 12.31
N HIS A 237 -0.26 4.92 12.67
CA HIS A 237 -0.04 4.09 13.86
C HIS A 237 0.75 2.82 13.53
N ILE A 238 0.53 2.25 12.36
CA ILE A 238 1.08 0.95 11.98
C ILE A 238 1.94 1.07 10.74
N HIS A 239 1.40 1.62 9.65
CA HIS A 239 2.10 1.74 8.37
C HIS A 239 1.64 2.96 7.57
N HIS A 240 2.56 3.56 6.81
CA HIS A 240 2.29 4.73 5.96
C HIS A 240 1.35 4.44 4.77
N ARG A 241 1.05 3.19 4.46
CA ARG A 241 -0.02 2.81 3.51
C ARG A 241 -1.40 3.31 3.94
N GLN A 242 -1.57 3.74 5.20
CA GLN A 242 -2.78 4.43 5.66
C GLN A 242 -2.90 5.86 5.14
N SER A 243 -1.82 6.46 4.64
CA SER A 243 -1.80 7.87 4.23
C SER A 243 -2.81 8.21 3.13
N PRO A 244 -2.92 7.47 2.01
CA PRO A 244 -3.91 7.75 0.99
C PRO A 244 -5.34 7.68 1.53
N LEU A 245 -5.65 6.75 2.43
CA LEU A 245 -6.97 6.66 3.04
C LEU A 245 -7.34 7.94 3.80
N PHE A 246 -6.43 8.51 4.59
CA PHE A 246 -6.71 9.75 5.32
C PHE A 246 -6.91 10.95 4.39
N LEU A 247 -6.19 11.00 3.26
CA LEU A 247 -6.38 12.01 2.23
C LEU A 247 -7.75 11.87 1.56
N MET A 248 -8.11 10.65 1.15
CA MET A 248 -9.39 10.36 0.49
C MET A 248 -10.60 10.61 1.41
N LEU A 249 -10.45 10.41 2.70
CA LEU A 249 -11.47 10.72 3.72
C LEU A 249 -11.52 12.22 4.09
N GLY A 250 -10.71 13.07 3.46
CA GLY A 250 -10.65 14.50 3.76
C GLY A 250 -10.13 14.83 5.15
N ARG A 251 -9.41 13.91 5.79
CA ARG A 251 -8.82 14.10 7.14
C ARG A 251 -7.47 14.80 7.10
N ALA A 252 -6.82 14.82 5.94
CA ALA A 252 -5.57 15.50 5.70
C ALA A 252 -5.58 16.15 4.31
N ASP A 253 -4.77 17.18 4.14
CA ASP A 253 -4.61 17.95 2.89
C ASP A 253 -3.33 17.54 2.15
N ALA A 254 -2.37 16.95 2.85
CA ALA A 254 -1.14 16.42 2.28
C ALA A 254 -0.53 15.33 3.18
N GLY A 255 0.28 14.46 2.57
CA GLY A 255 1.11 13.49 3.27
C GLY A 255 2.36 13.17 2.46
N VAL A 256 3.49 12.89 3.11
CA VAL A 256 4.70 12.48 2.40
C VAL A 256 4.78 10.96 2.39
N THR A 257 4.97 10.40 1.22
CA THR A 257 5.06 8.95 0.99
C THR A 257 6.13 8.63 -0.04
N TRP A 258 6.26 7.35 -0.42
CA TRP A 258 7.09 6.96 -1.55
C TRP A 258 6.43 7.36 -2.87
N GLN A 259 7.23 7.78 -3.84
CA GLN A 259 6.74 8.13 -5.18
C GLN A 259 5.95 6.98 -5.82
N SER A 260 6.40 5.75 -5.62
CA SER A 260 5.74 4.57 -6.17
C SER A 260 4.32 4.35 -5.66
N GLU A 261 4.07 4.68 -4.40
CA GLU A 261 2.72 4.56 -3.81
C GLU A 261 1.78 5.62 -4.39
N ALA A 262 2.26 6.85 -4.58
CA ALA A 262 1.45 7.90 -5.19
C ALA A 262 1.11 7.58 -6.65
N ILE A 263 2.08 7.07 -7.42
CA ILE A 263 1.86 6.63 -8.81
C ILE A 263 0.83 5.49 -8.83
N PHE A 264 0.95 4.52 -7.95
CA PHE A 264 -0.02 3.43 -7.85
C PHE A 264 -1.43 3.95 -7.57
N GLU A 265 -1.60 4.87 -6.62
CA GLU A 265 -2.90 5.45 -6.28
C GLU A 265 -3.54 6.19 -7.47
N GLU A 266 -2.72 6.89 -8.26
CA GLU A 266 -3.16 7.56 -9.48
C GLU A 266 -3.55 6.54 -10.57
N ASP A 267 -2.76 5.49 -10.76
CA ASP A 267 -2.97 4.45 -11.77
C ASP A 267 -4.24 3.64 -11.53
N VAL A 268 -4.60 3.38 -10.28
CA VAL A 268 -5.86 2.69 -9.93
C VAL A 268 -7.06 3.62 -9.90
N GLY A 269 -6.88 4.91 -10.20
CA GLY A 269 -7.95 5.90 -10.31
C GLY A 269 -8.44 6.48 -8.98
N ASN A 270 -7.70 6.31 -7.91
CA ASN A 270 -8.01 6.97 -6.64
C ASN A 270 -7.93 8.50 -6.78
N PRO A 271 -8.74 9.27 -6.03
CA PRO A 271 -8.75 10.73 -6.10
C PRO A 271 -7.52 11.35 -5.42
N ILE A 272 -6.36 10.90 -5.82
CA ILE A 272 -5.04 11.31 -5.33
C ILE A 272 -4.26 11.93 -6.49
N SER A 273 -3.39 12.85 -6.17
CA SER A 273 -2.31 13.39 -7.02
C SER A 273 -1.05 13.53 -6.19
N HIS A 274 0.08 13.78 -6.85
CA HIS A 274 1.32 14.01 -6.12
C HIS A 274 2.06 15.26 -6.59
N VAL A 275 2.88 15.80 -5.68
CA VAL A 275 3.77 16.92 -5.91
C VAL A 275 5.20 16.44 -5.72
N ALA A 276 6.03 16.61 -6.75
CA ALA A 276 7.43 16.18 -6.73
C ALA A 276 8.25 16.96 -5.70
N ILE A 277 9.14 16.27 -5.02
CA ILE A 277 10.14 16.87 -4.14
C ILE A 277 11.44 17.03 -4.95
N PRO A 278 12.02 18.23 -5.04
CA PRO A 278 13.30 18.44 -5.74
C PRO A 278 14.40 17.51 -5.22
N ASP A 279 15.27 16.99 -6.08
CA ASP A 279 16.33 16.04 -5.73
C ASP A 279 17.25 16.58 -4.61
N SER A 280 17.51 17.88 -4.59
CA SER A 280 18.32 18.53 -3.54
C SER A 280 17.70 18.44 -2.14
N GLN A 281 16.38 18.30 -2.07
CA GLN A 281 15.61 18.15 -0.81
C GLN A 281 15.17 16.71 -0.55
N ASN A 282 15.25 15.84 -1.56
CA ASN A 282 14.76 14.48 -1.46
C ASN A 282 15.75 13.52 -0.79
N THR A 283 15.28 12.33 -0.45
CA THR A 283 16.09 11.20 -0.02
C THR A 283 15.77 9.99 -0.90
N THR A 284 16.77 9.13 -1.09
CA THR A 284 16.63 7.90 -1.89
C THR A 284 16.74 6.68 -0.99
N ALA A 285 15.74 5.80 -1.08
CA ALA A 285 15.81 4.49 -0.47
C ALA A 285 16.39 3.47 -1.46
N ILE A 286 17.16 2.52 -0.95
CA ILE A 286 17.63 1.36 -1.69
C ILE A 286 16.88 0.16 -1.20
N TYR A 287 16.32 -0.61 -2.13
CA TYR A 287 15.65 -1.90 -1.87
C TYR A 287 16.61 -3.03 -2.20
N ALA A 288 16.62 -4.02 -1.32
CA ALA A 288 17.45 -5.21 -1.46
C ALA A 288 16.66 -6.45 -1.04
N ALA A 289 17.15 -7.60 -1.45
CA ALA A 289 16.66 -8.90 -1.04
C ALA A 289 17.79 -9.79 -0.55
N VAL A 290 17.45 -10.80 0.24
CA VAL A 290 18.38 -11.81 0.73
C VAL A 290 17.67 -13.14 0.92
N ALA A 291 18.33 -14.25 0.58
CA ALA A 291 17.88 -15.59 0.92
C ALA A 291 18.09 -15.85 2.43
N LEU A 292 17.07 -16.39 3.08
CA LEU A 292 17.14 -16.67 4.50
C LEU A 292 17.95 -17.97 4.78
N LYS A 293 18.61 -17.98 5.91
CA LYS A 293 19.41 -19.14 6.35
C LYS A 293 18.54 -20.39 6.55
N ALA A 294 17.35 -20.19 7.12
CA ALA A 294 16.38 -21.23 7.38
C ALA A 294 15.44 -21.50 6.20
N ALA A 295 15.69 -20.94 5.02
CA ALA A 295 14.85 -21.11 3.83
C ALA A 295 14.56 -22.58 3.55
N PRO A 296 13.28 -23.00 3.52
CA PRO A 296 12.91 -24.36 3.12
C PRO A 296 13.30 -24.67 1.67
N HIS A 297 13.23 -23.67 0.78
CA HIS A 297 13.43 -23.83 -0.65
C HIS A 297 14.62 -22.98 -1.15
N LYS A 298 15.83 -23.27 -0.68
CA LYS A 298 17.05 -22.48 -0.95
C LYS A 298 17.29 -22.17 -2.43
N LYS A 299 17.07 -23.16 -3.31
CA LYS A 299 17.24 -22.96 -4.76
C LYS A 299 16.23 -21.91 -5.29
N ALA A 300 14.97 -22.01 -4.92
CA ALA A 300 13.93 -21.07 -5.29
C ALA A 300 14.21 -19.66 -4.73
N ALA A 301 14.71 -19.58 -3.48
CA ALA A 301 15.14 -18.31 -2.89
C ALA A 301 16.18 -17.59 -3.76
N HIS A 302 17.23 -18.29 -4.17
CA HIS A 302 18.26 -17.70 -5.04
C HIS A 302 17.73 -17.34 -6.43
N MET A 303 16.84 -18.15 -7.00
CA MET A 303 16.18 -17.85 -8.27
C MET A 303 15.40 -16.54 -8.19
N TRP A 304 14.58 -16.36 -7.15
CA TRP A 304 13.82 -15.14 -6.93
C TRP A 304 14.71 -13.92 -6.70
N VAL A 305 15.72 -14.02 -5.83
CA VAL A 305 16.65 -12.92 -5.55
C VAL A 305 17.37 -12.47 -6.83
N ASN A 306 17.78 -13.40 -7.70
CA ASN A 306 18.40 -13.07 -8.98
C ASN A 306 17.41 -12.45 -9.95
N TYR A 307 16.18 -12.98 -10.00
CA TYR A 307 15.10 -12.48 -10.85
C TYR A 307 14.76 -11.00 -10.57
N LEU A 308 14.79 -10.55 -9.32
CA LEU A 308 14.52 -9.14 -8.97
C LEU A 308 15.46 -8.14 -9.67
N ARG A 309 16.58 -8.59 -10.23
CA ARG A 309 17.54 -7.80 -11.00
C ARG A 309 17.42 -8.02 -12.52
N SER A 310 16.51 -8.85 -12.95
CA SER A 310 16.29 -9.09 -14.38
C SER A 310 15.69 -7.86 -15.06
N PRO A 311 15.90 -7.66 -16.35
CA PRO A 311 15.25 -6.59 -17.10
C PRO A 311 13.72 -6.61 -16.98
N GLN A 312 13.12 -7.81 -16.90
CA GLN A 312 11.69 -8.01 -16.79
C GLN A 312 11.16 -7.50 -15.44
N ALA A 313 11.82 -7.88 -14.33
CA ALA A 313 11.45 -7.41 -13.02
C ALA A 313 11.69 -5.90 -12.86
N LEU A 314 12.80 -5.38 -13.36
CA LEU A 314 13.12 -3.94 -13.31
C LEU A 314 12.10 -3.12 -14.09
N ALA A 315 11.66 -3.58 -15.28
CA ALA A 315 10.62 -2.91 -16.07
C ALA A 315 9.28 -2.83 -15.30
N ILE A 316 8.95 -3.85 -14.48
CA ILE A 316 7.76 -3.82 -13.62
C ILE A 316 7.92 -2.76 -12.53
N PHE A 317 9.07 -2.69 -11.87
CA PHE A 317 9.34 -1.67 -10.87
C PHE A 317 9.31 -0.25 -11.46
N GLU A 318 9.88 -0.05 -12.65
CA GLU A 318 9.91 1.26 -13.34
C GLU A 318 8.51 1.79 -13.64
N ARG A 319 7.55 0.93 -13.98
CA ARG A 319 6.13 1.31 -14.18
C ARG A 319 5.53 2.02 -12.98
N TYR A 320 6.00 1.71 -11.78
CA TYR A 320 5.58 2.33 -10.53
C TYR A 320 6.56 3.40 -10.04
N GLY A 321 7.45 3.92 -10.91
CA GLY A 321 8.35 5.01 -10.58
C GLY A 321 9.59 4.64 -9.76
N PHE A 322 9.85 3.37 -9.52
CA PHE A 322 11.16 2.95 -9.03
C PHE A 322 12.23 3.14 -10.11
N LYS A 323 13.48 3.21 -9.70
CA LYS A 323 14.62 3.20 -10.62
C LYS A 323 15.49 1.99 -10.35
N PRO A 324 16.08 1.36 -11.38
CA PRO A 324 17.08 0.31 -11.18
C PRO A 324 18.19 0.78 -10.25
N TYR A 325 18.66 -0.09 -9.37
CA TYR A 325 19.82 0.21 -8.54
C TYR A 325 21.08 0.25 -9.40
N GLN A 326 21.84 1.33 -9.30
CA GLN A 326 23.18 1.47 -9.89
C GLN A 326 24.21 1.51 -8.77
N ALA A 327 25.16 0.60 -8.80
CA ALA A 327 26.31 0.64 -7.90
C ALA A 327 27.12 1.92 -8.21
N LYS A 328 27.42 2.68 -7.17
CA LYS A 328 28.31 3.84 -7.29
C LYS A 328 29.76 3.38 -7.37
#